data_8170b28f67b4fd8ed49dfa741f4e719e
#
_entry.id   8170b28f67b4fd8ed49dfa741f4e719e
#
_cell.length_a   1.000
_cell.length_b   1.000
_cell.length_c   1.000
_cell.angle_alpha   90.00
_cell.angle_beta   90.00
_cell.angle_gamma   90.00
#
_symmetry.space_group_name_H-M   'P 1'
#
loop_
_entity.id
_entity.type
_entity.pdbx_description
1 polymer ?
#
loop_
_entity_poly.entity_id
_entity_poly.type
_entity_poly.pdbx_seq_one_letter_code
_entity_poly.pdbx_strand_id
1 'polypeptide(L)'
;MEHNVILPAEWYPQSAVQLTWPHENTDWAPILDEVIPCFVAIAKEVIKREKLLIVCPDETAVREQLGEVDYDRVIFREMDTNDTWARDHGGISVFDEGTPMLYDFVFNGWGMKFVANHDNLITRNLCHMKTFSGEVVPANMQPFVLEGGSIESDGKGTLMTTVECLASVNRNEYLQQEELERYLKDIFGLDRILWITSGYLAGDDTDSHVDTLARFCSEDTIAYVRCEDEEDEHYEELKAMEEEIKEFTRANGEPYRLIPLPMADKVEWEGERLPATYANFLIMNGAVLVPFYDSPKDEIAKAALREAFPDREIIGINCLPLIKQHGSLHCVTMQYPEGFIE
;
A
#
# COMPACT_ATOMS: atom_id res chain seq x y z
N MET A 1 20.07 19.28 -15.19
CA MET A 1 18.78 19.98 -14.99
C MET A 1 18.24 19.43 -13.69
N GLU A 2 18.01 20.25 -12.71
CA GLU A 2 17.33 19.81 -11.49
C GLU A 2 15.89 19.47 -11.91
N HIS A 3 15.59 18.18 -12.02
CA HIS A 3 14.22 17.71 -12.20
C HIS A 3 13.49 17.93 -10.88
N ASN A 4 12.41 18.68 -10.91
CA ASN A 4 11.57 18.90 -9.73
C ASN A 4 10.46 17.84 -9.70
N VAL A 5 10.87 16.56 -9.63
CA VAL A 5 9.93 15.44 -9.44
C VAL A 5 9.52 15.37 -7.99
N ILE A 6 8.25 15.14 -7.72
CA ILE A 6 7.70 14.95 -6.39
C ILE A 6 6.94 13.63 -6.38
N LEU A 7 7.34 12.70 -5.51
CA LEU A 7 6.53 11.55 -5.13
C LEU A 7 5.61 12.01 -3.99
N PRO A 8 4.30 12.22 -4.23
CA PRO A 8 3.41 12.72 -3.20
C PRO A 8 3.28 11.74 -2.04
N ALA A 9 3.09 12.26 -0.83
CA ALA A 9 2.70 11.45 0.31
C ALA A 9 1.27 10.92 0.15
N GLU A 10 0.93 9.82 0.83
CA GLU A 10 -0.41 9.23 0.74
C GLU A 10 -1.52 10.17 1.26
N TRP A 11 -1.20 11.09 2.19
CA TRP A 11 -2.16 12.10 2.67
C TRP A 11 -2.35 13.30 1.72
N TYR A 12 -1.67 13.34 0.57
CA TYR A 12 -1.96 14.34 -0.47
C TYR A 12 -3.43 14.22 -0.91
N PRO A 13 -4.11 15.33 -1.25
CA PRO A 13 -5.49 15.25 -1.76
C PRO A 13 -5.63 14.23 -2.88
N GLN A 14 -6.64 13.39 -2.80
CA GLN A 14 -6.82 12.26 -3.72
C GLN A 14 -8.03 12.48 -4.63
N SER A 15 -7.95 12.01 -5.87
CA SER A 15 -9.07 11.95 -6.80
C SER A 15 -9.79 10.61 -6.74
N ALA A 16 -9.06 9.53 -6.49
CA ALA A 16 -9.63 8.18 -6.44
C ALA A 16 -8.75 7.18 -5.68
N VAL A 17 -9.38 6.08 -5.27
CA VAL A 17 -8.71 4.84 -4.85
C VAL A 17 -9.07 3.74 -5.85
N GLN A 18 -8.10 2.91 -6.24
CA GLN A 18 -8.29 1.69 -7.03
C GLN A 18 -8.44 0.48 -6.12
N LEU A 19 -9.38 -0.40 -6.50
CA LEU A 19 -9.46 -1.80 -6.07
C LEU A 19 -9.39 -2.70 -7.30
N THR A 20 -8.71 -3.84 -7.18
CA THR A 20 -8.80 -4.94 -8.13
C THR A 20 -9.64 -6.03 -7.49
N TRP A 21 -10.77 -6.35 -8.10
CA TRP A 21 -11.84 -7.10 -7.43
C TRP A 21 -11.58 -8.61 -7.40
N PRO A 22 -11.82 -9.29 -6.26
CA PRO A 22 -11.65 -10.75 -6.16
C PRO A 22 -12.70 -11.49 -7.00
N HIS A 23 -12.28 -12.59 -7.63
CA HIS A 23 -13.16 -13.40 -8.48
C HIS A 23 -12.75 -14.89 -8.50
N GLU A 24 -13.54 -15.71 -9.15
CA GLU A 24 -13.40 -17.17 -9.14
C GLU A 24 -12.10 -17.73 -9.77
N ASN A 25 -11.36 -16.90 -10.52
CA ASN A 25 -10.09 -17.27 -11.13
C ASN A 25 -8.88 -16.71 -10.37
N THR A 26 -9.06 -16.28 -9.13
CA THR A 26 -8.01 -15.84 -8.21
C THR A 26 -7.87 -16.85 -7.07
N ASP A 27 -6.82 -16.70 -6.28
CA ASP A 27 -6.61 -17.53 -5.07
C ASP A 27 -7.69 -17.31 -4.00
N TRP A 28 -8.55 -16.31 -4.18
CA TRP A 28 -9.73 -16.04 -3.35
C TRP A 28 -10.90 -16.98 -3.60
N ALA A 29 -10.90 -17.78 -4.69
CA ALA A 29 -12.04 -18.62 -5.08
C ALA A 29 -12.65 -19.46 -3.93
N PRO A 30 -11.85 -20.07 -3.01
CA PRO A 30 -12.38 -20.86 -1.91
C PRO A 30 -13.09 -20.05 -0.82
N ILE A 31 -12.83 -18.73 -0.72
CA ILE A 31 -13.32 -17.86 0.36
C ILE A 31 -13.95 -16.55 -0.16
N LEU A 32 -14.48 -16.56 -1.40
CA LEU A 32 -15.13 -15.38 -1.99
C LEU A 32 -16.29 -14.84 -1.14
N ASP A 33 -17.04 -15.72 -0.49
CA ASP A 33 -18.14 -15.36 0.40
C ASP A 33 -17.68 -14.63 1.67
N GLU A 34 -16.42 -14.79 2.07
CA GLU A 34 -15.82 -14.07 3.19
C GLU A 34 -15.14 -12.75 2.73
N VAL A 35 -14.40 -12.77 1.62
CA VAL A 35 -13.60 -11.63 1.18
C VAL A 35 -14.41 -10.55 0.48
N ILE A 36 -15.44 -10.89 -0.31
CA ILE A 36 -16.29 -9.91 -0.99
C ILE A 36 -16.92 -8.92 -0.02
N PRO A 37 -17.50 -9.31 1.14
CA PRO A 37 -18.00 -8.36 2.12
C PRO A 37 -16.95 -7.36 2.63
N CYS A 38 -15.68 -7.78 2.76
CA CYS A 38 -14.58 -6.89 3.14
C CYS A 38 -14.31 -5.85 2.03
N PHE A 39 -14.21 -6.28 0.76
CA PHE A 39 -14.05 -5.37 -0.39
C PHE A 39 -15.22 -4.39 -0.51
N VAL A 40 -16.45 -4.85 -0.31
CA VAL A 40 -17.65 -4.00 -0.30
C VAL A 40 -17.59 -2.96 0.82
N ALA A 41 -17.10 -3.33 2.01
CA ALA A 41 -16.95 -2.39 3.11
C ALA A 41 -15.92 -1.30 2.78
N ILE A 42 -14.75 -1.67 2.24
CA ILE A 42 -13.72 -0.73 1.77
C ILE A 42 -14.30 0.19 0.69
N ALA A 43 -14.90 -0.40 -0.35
CA ALA A 43 -15.50 0.33 -1.47
C ALA A 43 -16.52 1.38 -1.01
N LYS A 44 -17.41 1.03 -0.08
CA LYS A 44 -18.41 1.94 0.45
C LYS A 44 -17.82 3.12 1.23
N GLU A 45 -16.72 2.90 1.96
CA GLU A 45 -16.05 3.99 2.65
C GLU A 45 -15.32 4.93 1.68
N VAL A 46 -14.70 4.38 0.62
CA VAL A 46 -14.09 5.18 -0.45
C VAL A 46 -15.14 6.04 -1.16
N ILE A 47 -16.24 5.44 -1.64
CA ILE A 47 -17.29 6.13 -2.41
C ILE A 47 -17.90 7.32 -1.65
N LYS A 48 -17.92 7.29 -0.32
CA LYS A 48 -18.42 8.43 0.49
C LYS A 48 -17.55 9.69 0.34
N ARG A 49 -16.28 9.58 -0.03
CA ARG A 49 -15.27 10.64 0.05
C ARG A 49 -14.63 10.99 -1.27
N GLU A 50 -14.37 10.01 -2.10
CA GLU A 50 -13.66 10.15 -3.38
C GLU A 50 -14.15 9.13 -4.39
N LYS A 51 -13.62 9.14 -5.60
CA LYS A 51 -13.99 8.17 -6.61
C LYS A 51 -13.37 6.80 -6.31
N LEU A 52 -14.04 5.77 -6.74
CA LEU A 52 -13.57 4.40 -6.69
C LEU A 52 -13.34 3.88 -8.11
N LEU A 53 -12.09 3.53 -8.43
CA LEU A 53 -11.74 2.79 -9.63
C LEU A 53 -11.76 1.29 -9.32
N ILE A 54 -12.58 0.54 -10.02
CA ILE A 54 -12.65 -0.92 -9.89
C ILE A 54 -12.14 -1.56 -11.17
N VAL A 55 -11.09 -2.37 -11.02
CA VAL A 55 -10.62 -3.29 -12.06
C VAL A 55 -11.21 -4.67 -11.77
N CYS A 56 -11.87 -5.28 -12.73
CA CYS A 56 -12.56 -6.56 -12.58
C CYS A 56 -12.75 -7.25 -13.93
N PRO A 57 -12.93 -8.57 -13.97
CA PRO A 57 -13.28 -9.27 -15.21
C PRO A 57 -14.77 -9.13 -15.61
N ASP A 58 -15.66 -8.82 -14.66
CA ASP A 58 -17.11 -8.71 -14.87
C ASP A 58 -17.71 -7.60 -14.01
N GLU A 59 -18.01 -6.45 -14.64
CA GLU A 59 -18.65 -5.30 -13.99
C GLU A 59 -20.05 -5.65 -13.44
N THR A 60 -20.79 -6.51 -14.13
CA THR A 60 -22.17 -6.86 -13.72
C THR A 60 -22.18 -7.58 -12.40
N ALA A 61 -21.28 -8.57 -12.24
CA ALA A 61 -21.13 -9.31 -10.98
C ALA A 61 -20.71 -8.39 -9.82
N VAL A 62 -19.80 -7.46 -10.08
CA VAL A 62 -19.36 -6.51 -9.04
C VAL A 62 -20.48 -5.55 -8.63
N ARG A 63 -21.28 -5.07 -9.57
CA ARG A 63 -22.46 -4.22 -9.28
C ARG A 63 -23.48 -4.93 -8.41
N GLU A 64 -23.75 -6.21 -8.67
CA GLU A 64 -24.63 -7.02 -7.83
C GLU A 64 -24.11 -7.16 -6.41
N GLN A 65 -22.80 -7.33 -6.23
CA GLN A 65 -22.15 -7.46 -4.93
C GLN A 65 -22.11 -6.14 -4.15
N LEU A 66 -21.82 -5.01 -4.82
CA LEU A 66 -21.81 -3.68 -4.20
C LEU A 66 -23.20 -3.23 -3.72
N GLY A 67 -24.26 -3.63 -4.46
CA GLY A 67 -25.63 -3.21 -4.18
C GLY A 67 -25.85 -1.71 -4.41
N GLU A 68 -26.61 -1.06 -3.53
CA GLU A 68 -26.92 0.37 -3.64
C GLU A 68 -25.75 1.22 -3.16
N VAL A 69 -25.11 1.95 -4.10
CA VAL A 69 -24.07 2.95 -3.86
C VAL A 69 -24.21 4.11 -4.84
N ASP A 70 -23.48 5.21 -4.63
CA ASP A 70 -23.38 6.31 -5.58
C ASP A 70 -22.49 5.92 -6.77
N TYR A 71 -23.09 5.38 -7.82
CA TYR A 71 -22.38 4.91 -9.01
C TYR A 71 -21.77 6.04 -9.85
N ASP A 72 -22.14 7.30 -9.64
CA ASP A 72 -21.48 8.44 -10.30
C ASP A 72 -20.04 8.61 -9.82
N ARG A 73 -19.69 8.01 -8.69
CA ARG A 73 -18.35 7.96 -8.13
C ARG A 73 -17.59 6.68 -8.42
N VAL A 74 -18.17 5.72 -9.15
CA VAL A 74 -17.53 4.43 -9.43
C VAL A 74 -17.16 4.33 -10.90
N ILE A 75 -15.89 4.04 -11.14
CA ILE A 75 -15.33 3.83 -12.48
C ILE A 75 -14.99 2.36 -12.62
N PHE A 76 -15.64 1.66 -13.54
CA PHE A 76 -15.33 0.27 -13.84
C PHE A 76 -14.39 0.16 -15.03
N ARG A 77 -13.46 -0.78 -14.96
CA ARG A 77 -12.58 -1.18 -16.06
C ARG A 77 -12.51 -2.70 -16.12
N GLU A 78 -13.14 -3.25 -17.15
CA GLU A 78 -13.17 -4.69 -17.36
C GLU A 78 -11.89 -5.17 -18.02
N MET A 79 -11.17 -6.07 -17.35
CA MET A 79 -10.00 -6.78 -17.84
C MET A 79 -9.69 -8.00 -16.98
N ASP A 80 -8.91 -8.93 -17.55
CA ASP A 80 -8.40 -10.07 -16.79
C ASP A 80 -7.39 -9.63 -15.75
N THR A 81 -7.42 -10.27 -14.57
CA THR A 81 -6.48 -10.06 -13.48
C THR A 81 -6.00 -11.41 -12.93
N ASN A 82 -4.83 -11.43 -12.30
CA ASN A 82 -4.36 -12.62 -11.59
C ASN A 82 -4.83 -12.59 -10.14
N ASP A 83 -4.75 -11.40 -9.48
CA ASP A 83 -5.07 -11.22 -8.07
C ASP A 83 -5.57 -9.80 -7.78
N THR A 84 -5.63 -9.41 -6.50
CA THR A 84 -6.32 -8.21 -6.01
C THR A 84 -5.41 -7.11 -5.47
N TRP A 85 -4.11 -7.31 -5.50
CA TRP A 85 -3.12 -6.50 -4.77
C TRP A 85 -2.78 -5.20 -5.50
N ALA A 86 -3.79 -4.30 -5.57
CA ALA A 86 -3.70 -3.03 -6.31
C ALA A 86 -2.55 -2.14 -5.83
N ARG A 87 -2.15 -2.23 -4.57
CA ARG A 87 -1.00 -1.50 -4.03
C ARG A 87 0.29 -1.83 -4.79
N ASP A 88 0.47 -3.08 -5.16
CA ASP A 88 1.74 -3.58 -5.66
C ASP A 88 1.84 -3.58 -7.19
N HIS A 89 0.72 -3.79 -7.88
CA HIS A 89 0.69 -3.74 -9.34
C HIS A 89 0.17 -2.41 -9.91
N GLY A 90 -0.33 -1.51 -9.06
CA GLY A 90 -0.84 -0.19 -9.48
C GLY A 90 0.26 0.77 -9.89
N GLY A 91 -0.06 1.71 -10.78
CA GLY A 91 0.89 2.73 -11.22
C GLY A 91 1.24 3.71 -10.09
N ILE A 92 2.50 4.09 -10.01
CA ILE A 92 2.99 5.06 -9.03
C ILE A 92 2.81 6.48 -9.58
N SER A 93 2.05 7.29 -8.86
CA SER A 93 1.77 8.69 -9.23
C SER A 93 2.88 9.62 -8.77
N VAL A 94 3.38 10.45 -9.68
CA VAL A 94 4.35 11.52 -9.38
C VAL A 94 3.96 12.82 -10.07
N PHE A 95 4.52 13.94 -9.64
CA PHE A 95 4.44 15.22 -10.34
C PHE A 95 5.84 15.60 -10.82
N ASP A 96 6.00 15.85 -12.12
CA ASP A 96 7.26 16.38 -12.71
C ASP A 96 7.00 17.82 -13.16
N GLU A 97 7.62 18.78 -12.49
CA GLU A 97 7.38 20.23 -12.71
C GLU A 97 5.87 20.58 -12.64
N GLY A 98 5.11 19.86 -11.78
CA GLY A 98 3.67 20.02 -11.62
C GLY A 98 2.82 19.25 -12.64
N THR A 99 3.43 18.60 -13.63
CA THR A 99 2.72 17.72 -14.57
C THR A 99 2.46 16.36 -13.92
N PRO A 100 1.20 15.88 -13.87
CA PRO A 100 0.91 14.57 -13.31
C PRO A 100 1.45 13.47 -14.23
N MET A 101 2.28 12.59 -13.68
CA MET A 101 2.85 11.44 -14.38
C MET A 101 2.50 10.14 -13.68
N LEU A 102 2.22 9.11 -14.45
CA LEU A 102 1.95 7.78 -13.95
C LEU A 102 3.07 6.82 -14.37
N TYR A 103 3.85 6.36 -13.40
CA TYR A 103 4.94 5.43 -13.62
C TYR A 103 4.44 3.99 -13.63
N ASP A 104 4.67 3.28 -14.75
CA ASP A 104 4.33 1.87 -14.97
C ASP A 104 5.60 1.02 -14.79
N PHE A 105 5.81 0.54 -13.56
CA PHE A 105 6.90 -0.37 -13.20
C PHE A 105 6.57 -1.82 -13.57
N VAL A 106 7.56 -2.70 -13.50
CA VAL A 106 7.31 -4.13 -13.60
C VAL A 106 6.81 -4.66 -12.26
N PHE A 107 5.66 -5.32 -12.28
CA PHE A 107 5.20 -6.18 -11.21
C PHE A 107 5.48 -7.63 -11.58
N ASN A 108 6.32 -8.32 -10.82
CA ASN A 108 6.75 -9.69 -11.11
C ASN A 108 6.24 -10.74 -10.11
N GLY A 109 5.18 -10.44 -9.37
CA GLY A 109 4.60 -11.34 -8.37
C GLY A 109 5.51 -11.54 -7.17
N TRP A 110 5.98 -10.44 -6.55
CA TRP A 110 6.81 -10.37 -5.35
C TRP A 110 8.10 -11.20 -5.47
N GLY A 111 8.83 -10.96 -6.55
CA GLY A 111 10.06 -11.70 -6.80
C GLY A 111 9.83 -13.07 -7.45
N MET A 112 8.85 -13.17 -8.36
CA MET A 112 8.51 -14.38 -9.14
C MET A 112 7.93 -15.53 -8.30
N LYS A 113 7.32 -15.23 -7.15
CA LYS A 113 6.64 -16.22 -6.31
C LYS A 113 5.27 -16.62 -6.87
N PHE A 114 4.58 -15.68 -7.53
CA PHE A 114 3.22 -15.84 -8.05
C PHE A 114 3.10 -15.42 -9.52
N VAL A 115 2.05 -15.89 -10.17
CA VAL A 115 1.71 -15.51 -11.54
C VAL A 115 1.23 -14.06 -11.56
N ALA A 116 1.82 -13.22 -12.43
CA ALA A 116 1.53 -11.78 -12.49
C ALA A 116 1.34 -11.24 -13.94
N ASN A 117 1.11 -12.10 -14.90
CA ASN A 117 1.08 -11.73 -16.31
C ASN A 117 -0.08 -10.80 -16.69
N HIS A 118 -1.22 -10.85 -16.00
CA HIS A 118 -2.34 -9.92 -16.17
C HIS A 118 -2.14 -8.68 -15.30
N ASP A 119 -1.81 -8.84 -14.05
CA ASP A 119 -1.67 -7.74 -13.10
C ASP A 119 -0.58 -6.75 -13.51
N ASN A 120 0.56 -7.24 -14.03
CA ASN A 120 1.64 -6.41 -14.60
C ASN A 120 1.20 -5.57 -15.82
N LEU A 121 0.01 -5.80 -16.37
CA LEU A 121 -0.53 -5.05 -17.50
C LEU A 121 -1.65 -4.08 -17.11
N ILE A 122 -2.13 -4.12 -15.87
CA ILE A 122 -3.30 -3.33 -15.44
C ILE A 122 -3.07 -1.85 -15.66
N THR A 123 -1.98 -1.28 -15.14
CA THR A 123 -1.68 0.16 -15.28
C THR A 123 -1.61 0.60 -16.74
N ARG A 124 -0.94 -0.18 -17.58
CA ARG A 124 -0.84 0.09 -19.02
C ARG A 124 -2.20 0.03 -19.71
N ASN A 125 -3.02 -0.97 -19.37
CA ASN A 125 -4.37 -1.12 -19.92
C ASN A 125 -5.28 0.02 -19.48
N LEU A 126 -5.20 0.47 -18.22
CA LEU A 126 -5.93 1.63 -17.71
C LEU A 126 -5.58 2.91 -18.50
N CYS A 127 -4.30 3.11 -18.84
CA CYS A 127 -3.86 4.21 -19.70
C CYS A 127 -4.44 4.11 -21.12
N HIS A 128 -4.41 2.91 -21.72
CA HIS A 128 -4.99 2.68 -23.05
C HIS A 128 -6.50 2.90 -23.06
N MET A 129 -7.19 2.56 -21.99
CA MET A 129 -8.64 2.78 -21.81
C MET A 129 -8.98 4.23 -21.47
N LYS A 130 -8.00 5.13 -21.39
CA LYS A 130 -8.15 6.55 -21.04
C LYS A 130 -8.89 6.73 -19.69
N THR A 131 -8.49 5.96 -18.72
CA THR A 131 -9.06 6.02 -17.36
C THR A 131 -8.61 7.27 -16.63
N PHE A 132 -7.40 7.69 -16.88
CA PHE A 132 -6.81 8.88 -16.26
C PHE A 132 -7.14 10.15 -17.03
N SER A 133 -7.07 11.30 -16.36
CA SER A 133 -7.21 12.63 -16.95
C SER A 133 -6.31 12.79 -18.18
N GLY A 134 -6.75 13.58 -19.12
CA GLY A 134 -5.97 13.87 -20.34
C GLY A 134 -4.64 14.59 -20.09
N GLU A 135 -4.42 15.10 -18.89
CA GLU A 135 -3.18 15.76 -18.48
C GLU A 135 -2.16 14.76 -17.92
N VAL A 136 -2.57 13.55 -17.53
CA VAL A 136 -1.68 12.52 -16.99
C VAL A 136 -0.80 11.93 -18.09
N VAL A 137 0.49 11.98 -17.89
CA VAL A 137 1.49 11.43 -18.83
C VAL A 137 1.97 10.06 -18.32
N PRO A 138 1.65 8.94 -18.99
CA PRO A 138 2.18 7.65 -18.64
C PRO A 138 3.66 7.53 -18.96
N ALA A 139 4.44 6.99 -18.04
CA ALA A 139 5.87 6.73 -18.22
C ALA A 139 6.19 5.25 -17.97
N ASN A 140 6.80 4.61 -18.96
CA ASN A 140 7.23 3.22 -18.86
C ASN A 140 8.57 3.13 -18.13
N MET A 141 8.57 2.51 -16.94
CA MET A 141 9.75 2.37 -16.08
C MET A 141 10.45 1.00 -16.21
N GLN A 142 10.04 0.19 -17.17
CA GLN A 142 10.66 -1.11 -17.41
C GLN A 142 12.15 -0.98 -17.79
N PRO A 143 13.02 -1.90 -17.35
CA PRO A 143 12.69 -3.19 -16.72
C PRO A 143 12.67 -3.17 -15.17
N PHE A 144 12.64 -2.01 -14.53
CA PHE A 144 12.73 -1.91 -13.08
C PHE A 144 11.48 -2.51 -12.39
N VAL A 145 11.70 -3.42 -11.45
CA VAL A 145 10.64 -4.03 -10.62
C VAL A 145 10.43 -3.19 -9.37
N LEU A 146 9.19 -2.77 -9.14
CA LEU A 146 8.82 -2.02 -7.94
C LEU A 146 7.35 -2.28 -7.60
N GLU A 147 7.11 -2.64 -6.36
CA GLU A 147 5.79 -2.72 -5.74
C GLU A 147 5.51 -1.47 -4.91
N GLY A 148 4.28 -0.94 -4.99
CA GLY A 148 3.90 0.27 -4.23
C GLY A 148 3.94 0.08 -2.72
N GLY A 149 3.70 -1.13 -2.21
CA GLY A 149 3.79 -1.46 -0.77
C GLY A 149 5.23 -1.47 -0.23
N SER A 150 6.23 -1.54 -1.10
CA SER A 150 7.64 -1.51 -0.72
C SER A 150 8.17 -0.10 -0.43
N ILE A 151 7.41 0.96 -0.67
CA ILE A 151 7.85 2.35 -0.53
C ILE A 151 6.86 3.21 0.24
N GLU A 152 7.38 4.11 1.07
CA GLU A 152 6.63 5.15 1.79
C GLU A 152 7.26 6.51 1.52
N SER A 153 6.45 7.53 1.20
CA SER A 153 6.92 8.89 0.89
C SER A 153 6.36 9.91 1.87
N ASP A 154 7.19 10.85 2.32
CA ASP A 154 6.75 12.03 3.08
C ASP A 154 6.27 13.18 2.19
N GLY A 155 6.36 13.04 0.85
CA GLY A 155 6.02 14.10 -0.12
C GLY A 155 6.99 15.28 -0.13
N LYS A 156 8.13 15.17 0.57
CA LYS A 156 9.13 16.22 0.77
C LYS A 156 10.57 15.75 0.52
N GLY A 157 10.70 14.71 -0.30
CA GLY A 157 12.00 14.17 -0.71
C GLY A 157 12.58 13.12 0.22
N THR A 158 11.81 12.61 1.19
CA THR A 158 12.21 11.43 1.99
C THR A 158 11.38 10.22 1.59
N LEU A 159 12.04 9.12 1.27
CA LEU A 159 11.44 7.80 1.10
C LEU A 159 11.84 6.90 2.28
N MET A 160 10.95 6.03 2.73
CA MET A 160 11.24 4.95 3.67
C MET A 160 10.94 3.60 2.98
N THR A 161 11.81 2.61 3.20
CA THR A 161 11.72 1.28 2.59
C THR A 161 12.53 0.27 3.41
N THR A 162 12.40 -1.01 3.06
CA THR A 162 13.18 -2.09 3.67
C THR A 162 14.29 -2.57 2.71
N VAL A 163 15.42 -2.96 3.28
CA VAL A 163 16.53 -3.56 2.51
C VAL A 163 16.12 -4.92 1.97
N GLU A 164 15.45 -5.72 2.78
CA GLU A 164 15.06 -7.09 2.43
C GLU A 164 14.22 -7.15 1.16
N CYS A 165 13.26 -6.23 1.00
CA CYS A 165 12.43 -6.15 -0.18
C CYS A 165 13.20 -5.59 -1.39
N LEU A 166 13.64 -4.33 -1.34
CA LEU A 166 14.16 -3.65 -2.53
C LEU A 166 15.52 -4.18 -3.00
N ALA A 167 16.37 -4.66 -2.09
CA ALA A 167 17.65 -5.27 -2.43
C ALA A 167 17.56 -6.79 -2.67
N SER A 168 16.33 -7.35 -2.72
CA SER A 168 16.10 -8.75 -3.04
C SER A 168 16.64 -9.10 -4.44
N VAL A 169 17.33 -10.25 -4.51
CA VAL A 169 17.89 -10.76 -5.77
C VAL A 169 16.82 -11.11 -6.83
N ASN A 170 15.57 -11.29 -6.40
CA ASN A 170 14.47 -11.67 -7.29
C ASN A 170 13.73 -10.46 -7.90
N ARG A 171 14.19 -9.23 -7.62
CA ARG A 171 13.61 -7.99 -8.20
C ARG A 171 14.59 -7.32 -9.16
N ASN A 172 15.59 -6.63 -8.65
CA ASN A 172 16.55 -5.89 -9.45
C ASN A 172 17.99 -6.39 -9.21
N GLU A 173 18.25 -7.69 -9.40
CA GLU A 173 19.52 -8.38 -9.09
C GLU A 173 20.76 -7.76 -9.71
N TYR A 174 20.59 -6.97 -10.77
CA TYR A 174 21.67 -6.30 -11.48
C TYR A 174 22.11 -4.99 -10.82
N LEU A 175 21.42 -4.53 -9.76
CA LEU A 175 21.75 -3.31 -9.02
C LEU A 175 22.19 -3.62 -7.60
N GLN A 176 23.24 -2.92 -7.16
CA GLN A 176 23.60 -2.90 -5.72
C GLN A 176 22.76 -1.85 -4.99
N GLN A 177 22.71 -1.91 -3.66
CA GLN A 177 21.87 -1.00 -2.86
C GLN A 177 22.16 0.48 -3.16
N GLU A 178 23.42 0.87 -3.34
CA GLU A 178 23.79 2.26 -3.66
C GLU A 178 23.34 2.68 -5.06
N GLU A 179 23.23 1.74 -5.99
CA GLU A 179 22.72 1.97 -7.33
C GLU A 179 21.19 2.08 -7.33
N LEU A 180 20.52 1.23 -6.55
CA LEU A 180 19.09 1.33 -6.26
C LEU A 180 18.74 2.68 -5.65
N GLU A 181 19.46 3.09 -4.60
CA GLU A 181 19.24 4.38 -3.94
C GLU A 181 19.39 5.54 -4.91
N ARG A 182 20.44 5.54 -5.73
CA ARG A 182 20.65 6.59 -6.75
C ARG A 182 19.52 6.62 -7.75
N TYR A 183 19.14 5.46 -8.28
CA TYR A 183 18.03 5.35 -9.25
C TYR A 183 16.71 5.88 -8.68
N LEU A 184 16.34 5.45 -7.47
CA LEU A 184 15.11 5.90 -6.81
C LEU A 184 15.13 7.40 -6.51
N LYS A 185 16.28 7.94 -6.08
CA LYS A 185 16.45 9.39 -5.87
C LYS A 185 16.24 10.16 -7.16
N ASP A 186 16.80 9.68 -8.27
CA ASP A 186 16.70 10.35 -9.56
C ASP A 186 15.25 10.35 -10.10
N ILE A 187 14.55 9.20 -10.06
CA ILE A 187 13.21 9.09 -10.64
C ILE A 187 12.10 9.71 -9.81
N PHE A 188 12.26 9.74 -8.48
CA PHE A 188 11.26 10.28 -7.55
C PHE A 188 11.62 11.67 -6.99
N GLY A 189 12.77 12.23 -7.37
CA GLY A 189 13.21 13.53 -6.89
C GLY A 189 13.51 13.55 -5.39
N LEU A 190 14.14 12.47 -4.88
CA LEU A 190 14.37 12.33 -3.43
C LEU A 190 15.73 12.89 -3.02
N ASP A 191 15.76 13.50 -1.84
CA ASP A 191 17.00 13.90 -1.17
C ASP A 191 17.64 12.73 -0.43
N ARG A 192 16.80 11.82 0.14
CA ARG A 192 17.27 10.71 0.98
C ARG A 192 16.31 9.54 1.04
N ILE A 193 16.86 8.38 1.43
CA ILE A 193 16.10 7.16 1.72
C ILE A 193 16.42 6.71 3.15
N LEU A 194 15.38 6.39 3.91
CA LEU A 194 15.46 5.77 5.22
C LEU A 194 15.34 4.25 5.01
N TRP A 195 16.44 3.54 5.20
CA TRP A 195 16.50 2.10 5.04
C TRP A 195 16.24 1.41 6.38
N ILE A 196 15.21 0.58 6.44
CA ILE A 196 14.92 -0.33 7.54
C ILE A 196 15.60 -1.66 7.22
N THR A 197 16.39 -2.17 8.15
CA THR A 197 17.19 -3.39 7.98
C THR A 197 16.70 -4.55 8.83
N SER A 198 15.78 -4.28 9.77
CA SER A 198 15.22 -5.25 10.71
C SER A 198 13.70 -5.22 10.64
N GLY A 199 13.05 -6.28 11.12
CA GLY A 199 11.60 -6.38 11.17
C GLY A 199 11.02 -7.27 10.07
N TYR A 200 10.13 -8.16 10.48
CA TYR A 200 9.35 -9.02 9.58
C TYR A 200 8.01 -9.37 10.22
N LEU A 201 7.13 -9.96 9.44
CA LEU A 201 5.90 -10.59 9.93
C LEU A 201 5.85 -12.04 9.43
N ALA A 202 5.61 -12.98 10.33
CA ALA A 202 5.37 -14.38 9.96
C ALA A 202 4.15 -14.47 9.03
N GLY A 203 4.30 -15.17 7.93
CA GLY A 203 3.28 -15.31 6.89
C GLY A 203 3.31 -14.19 5.84
N ASP A 204 4.21 -13.21 5.92
CA ASP A 204 4.39 -12.23 4.86
C ASP A 204 5.08 -12.83 3.63
N ASP A 205 4.50 -12.62 2.45
CA ASP A 205 5.01 -13.11 1.16
C ASP A 205 5.78 -12.06 0.35
N THR A 206 5.88 -10.83 0.89
CA THR A 206 6.37 -9.66 0.15
C THR A 206 7.86 -9.38 0.34
N ASP A 207 8.54 -10.13 1.19
CA ASP A 207 9.91 -9.85 1.68
C ASP A 207 9.95 -8.58 2.52
N SER A 208 9.06 -8.48 3.52
CA SER A 208 8.98 -7.37 4.48
C SER A 208 8.69 -6.01 3.84
N HIS A 209 7.57 -5.90 3.11
CA HIS A 209 7.10 -4.60 2.63
C HIS A 209 7.00 -3.59 3.78
N VAL A 210 7.47 -2.37 3.56
CA VAL A 210 7.47 -1.34 4.59
C VAL A 210 6.08 -0.95 5.07
N ASP A 211 5.06 -1.07 4.21
CA ASP A 211 3.65 -0.75 4.54
C ASP A 211 3.00 -1.73 5.53
N THR A 212 3.66 -2.86 5.81
CA THR A 212 3.25 -3.80 6.85
C THR A 212 3.93 -3.53 8.20
N LEU A 213 5.00 -2.73 8.22
CA LEU A 213 5.88 -2.51 9.36
C LEU A 213 5.86 -1.08 9.90
N ALA A 214 6.02 -0.08 9.02
CA ALA A 214 6.12 1.32 9.39
C ALA A 214 5.57 2.25 8.30
N ARG A 215 4.87 3.32 8.69
CA ARG A 215 4.19 4.23 7.79
C ARG A 215 4.42 5.68 8.17
N PHE A 216 4.59 6.56 7.19
CA PHE A 216 4.47 7.99 7.45
C PHE A 216 3.01 8.37 7.70
N CYS A 217 2.77 9.14 8.76
CA CYS A 217 1.45 9.74 9.06
C CYS A 217 1.40 11.23 8.72
N SER A 218 2.53 11.87 8.70
CA SER A 218 2.76 13.27 8.33
C SER A 218 4.25 13.49 8.03
N GLU A 219 4.63 14.71 7.65
CA GLU A 219 6.03 15.09 7.40
C GLU A 219 6.95 14.89 8.64
N ASP A 220 6.40 14.71 9.83
CA ASP A 220 7.14 14.62 11.09
C ASP A 220 6.78 13.41 11.95
N THR A 221 5.87 12.56 11.50
CA THR A 221 5.32 11.46 12.32
C THR A 221 5.39 10.12 11.58
N ILE A 222 5.94 9.10 12.24
CA ILE A 222 5.97 7.71 11.78
C ILE A 222 5.17 6.84 12.75
N ALA A 223 4.24 6.05 12.23
CA ALA A 223 3.63 4.93 12.95
C ALA A 223 4.38 3.64 12.61
N TYR A 224 4.57 2.76 13.58
CA TYR A 224 5.31 1.50 13.40
C TYR A 224 4.77 0.40 14.31
N VAL A 225 4.90 -0.84 13.90
CA VAL A 225 4.48 -2.01 14.68
C VAL A 225 5.46 -2.25 15.82
N ARG A 226 4.93 -2.40 17.05
CA ARG A 226 5.73 -2.72 18.25
C ARG A 226 5.21 -4.00 18.89
N CYS A 227 6.11 -4.97 19.06
CA CYS A 227 5.86 -6.16 19.85
C CYS A 227 6.33 -5.93 21.30
N GLU A 228 5.43 -6.17 22.26
CA GLU A 228 5.75 -6.05 23.70
C GLU A 228 5.92 -7.41 24.39
N ASP A 229 5.58 -8.50 23.70
CA ASP A 229 5.71 -9.87 24.22
C ASP A 229 7.07 -10.43 23.88
N GLU A 230 7.95 -10.54 24.90
CA GLU A 230 9.31 -11.06 24.75
C GLU A 230 9.36 -12.54 24.33
N GLU A 231 8.25 -13.27 24.44
CA GLU A 231 8.15 -14.67 24.01
C GLU A 231 7.62 -14.80 22.55
N ASP A 232 7.15 -13.71 21.93
CA ASP A 232 6.70 -13.73 20.53
C ASP A 232 7.91 -13.79 19.58
N GLU A 233 7.80 -14.59 18.53
CA GLU A 233 8.86 -14.77 17.51
C GLU A 233 9.30 -13.48 16.83
N HIS A 234 8.45 -12.44 16.80
CA HIS A 234 8.75 -11.14 16.18
C HIS A 234 9.47 -10.17 17.12
N TYR A 235 9.53 -10.47 18.42
CA TYR A 235 9.99 -9.49 19.44
C TYR A 235 11.35 -8.89 19.13
N GLU A 236 12.35 -9.72 18.89
CA GLU A 236 13.73 -9.26 18.69
C GLU A 236 13.88 -8.42 17.42
N GLU A 237 13.25 -8.85 16.32
CA GLU A 237 13.31 -8.16 15.03
C GLU A 237 12.52 -6.84 15.05
N LEU A 238 11.29 -6.82 15.61
CA LEU A 238 10.51 -5.59 15.71
C LEU A 238 11.12 -4.61 16.72
N LYS A 239 11.81 -5.09 17.75
CA LYS A 239 12.56 -4.25 18.67
C LYS A 239 13.79 -3.64 18.00
N ALA A 240 14.52 -4.41 17.20
CA ALA A 240 15.63 -3.89 16.42
C ALA A 240 15.17 -2.81 15.44
N MET A 241 14.04 -3.05 14.73
CA MET A 241 13.40 -2.06 13.87
C MET A 241 13.01 -0.78 14.64
N GLU A 242 12.44 -0.91 15.83
CA GLU A 242 12.09 0.24 16.67
C GLU A 242 13.34 1.09 17.00
N GLU A 243 14.46 0.47 17.33
CA GLU A 243 15.71 1.20 17.62
C GLU A 243 16.25 1.88 16.35
N GLU A 244 16.17 1.26 15.17
CA GLU A 244 16.52 1.89 13.90
C GLU A 244 15.64 3.13 13.63
N ILE A 245 14.31 3.00 13.77
CA ILE A 245 13.37 4.11 13.53
C ILE A 245 13.59 5.27 14.50
N LYS A 246 14.00 5.01 15.76
CA LYS A 246 14.35 6.04 16.75
C LYS A 246 15.55 6.89 16.34
N GLU A 247 16.47 6.33 15.56
CA GLU A 247 17.64 7.05 15.03
C GLU A 247 17.32 7.88 13.78
N PHE A 248 16.16 7.67 13.15
CA PHE A 248 15.77 8.42 11.98
C PHE A 248 15.49 9.89 12.34
N THR A 249 15.99 10.78 11.48
CA THR A 249 15.78 12.21 11.62
C THR A 249 15.09 12.75 10.38
N ARG A 250 14.33 13.82 10.53
CA ARG A 250 13.76 14.60 9.42
C ARG A 250 14.86 15.32 8.63
N ALA A 251 14.52 15.87 7.47
CA ALA A 251 15.47 16.63 6.65
C ALA A 251 16.14 17.81 7.39
N ASN A 252 15.47 18.37 8.41
CA ASN A 252 15.99 19.44 9.26
C ASN A 252 16.88 18.94 10.43
N GLY A 253 17.10 17.61 10.54
CA GLY A 253 17.88 16.99 11.60
C GLY A 253 17.13 16.72 12.90
N GLU A 254 15.86 17.08 13.02
CA GLU A 254 15.04 16.76 14.20
C GLU A 254 14.51 15.32 14.13
N PRO A 255 14.31 14.65 15.28
CA PRO A 255 13.74 13.31 15.30
C PRO A 255 12.27 13.31 14.81
N TYR A 256 11.82 12.17 14.31
CA TYR A 256 10.40 11.94 14.06
C TYR A 256 9.63 11.76 15.37
N ARG A 257 8.37 12.18 15.39
CA ARG A 257 7.40 11.73 16.37
C ARG A 257 7.00 10.30 16.04
N LEU A 258 7.11 9.40 17.00
CA LEU A 258 6.86 7.99 16.82
C LEU A 258 5.54 7.57 17.47
N ILE A 259 4.71 6.87 16.72
CA ILE A 259 3.41 6.32 17.17
C ILE A 259 3.51 4.78 17.15
N PRO A 260 3.72 4.13 18.28
CA PRO A 260 3.73 2.68 18.34
C PRO A 260 2.33 2.11 18.13
N LEU A 261 2.18 1.23 17.15
CA LEU A 261 0.99 0.42 16.93
C LEU A 261 1.21 -0.93 17.63
N PRO A 262 0.19 -1.49 18.31
CA PRO A 262 0.37 -2.78 18.96
C PRO A 262 0.59 -3.87 17.90
N MET A 263 1.45 -4.84 18.19
CA MET A 263 1.47 -6.10 17.45
C MET A 263 0.09 -6.75 17.54
N ALA A 264 -0.52 -7.12 16.41
CA ALA A 264 -1.82 -7.79 16.40
C ALA A 264 -1.77 -9.12 17.20
N ASP A 265 -2.91 -9.54 17.71
CA ASP A 265 -2.98 -10.88 18.29
C ASP A 265 -2.71 -11.94 17.22
N LYS A 266 -2.11 -13.05 17.63
CA LYS A 266 -1.79 -14.15 16.71
C LYS A 266 -3.06 -14.68 16.06
N VAL A 267 -3.12 -14.61 14.73
CA VAL A 267 -4.14 -15.25 13.90
C VAL A 267 -3.49 -16.42 13.18
N GLU A 268 -4.16 -17.57 13.18
CA GLU A 268 -3.69 -18.78 12.49
C GLU A 268 -4.76 -19.29 11.54
N TRP A 269 -4.32 -19.73 10.36
CA TRP A 269 -5.16 -20.38 9.36
C TRP A 269 -4.42 -21.59 8.79
N GLU A 270 -5.06 -22.74 8.71
CA GLU A 270 -4.48 -23.99 8.20
C GLU A 270 -3.14 -24.40 8.85
N GLY A 271 -2.89 -23.91 10.09
CA GLY A 271 -1.67 -24.21 10.86
C GLY A 271 -0.53 -23.22 10.64
N GLU A 272 -0.72 -22.19 9.83
CA GLU A 272 0.26 -21.12 9.60
C GLU A 272 -0.18 -19.84 10.29
N ARG A 273 0.78 -19.04 10.80
CA ARG A 273 0.54 -17.72 11.35
C ARG A 273 0.36 -16.73 10.21
N LEU A 274 -0.69 -15.90 10.31
CA LEU A 274 -1.03 -14.88 9.32
C LEU A 274 -0.44 -13.51 9.68
N PRO A 275 -0.07 -12.67 8.68
CA PRO A 275 0.61 -11.39 8.89
C PRO A 275 -0.35 -10.27 9.26
N ALA A 276 -1.06 -10.41 10.39
CA ALA A 276 -1.95 -9.37 10.89
C ALA A 276 -1.14 -8.15 11.36
N THR A 277 -1.42 -6.96 10.80
CA THR A 277 -0.70 -5.74 11.14
C THR A 277 -1.59 -4.50 11.03
N TYR A 278 -1.55 -3.64 12.05
CA TYR A 278 -2.26 -2.37 12.04
C TYR A 278 -1.52 -1.26 11.26
N ALA A 279 -0.29 -1.51 10.81
CA ALA A 279 0.43 -0.58 9.94
C ALA A 279 -0.15 -0.56 8.51
N ASN A 280 -0.89 -1.59 8.12
CA ASN A 280 -1.45 -1.71 6.79
C ASN A 280 -2.78 -0.93 6.63
N PHE A 281 -2.81 0.33 7.13
CA PHE A 281 -3.93 1.26 7.00
C PHE A 281 -3.87 2.06 5.70
N LEU A 282 -5.03 2.52 5.22
CA LEU A 282 -5.15 3.43 4.07
C LEU A 282 -5.48 4.84 4.53
N ILE A 283 -4.66 5.81 4.12
CA ILE A 283 -4.97 7.24 4.29
C ILE A 283 -5.74 7.70 3.05
N MET A 284 -6.90 8.33 3.28
CA MET A 284 -7.76 8.85 2.22
C MET A 284 -8.35 10.20 2.62
N ASN A 285 -9.05 10.88 1.71
CA ASN A 285 -9.65 12.18 2.01
C ASN A 285 -10.58 12.10 3.23
N GLY A 286 -10.20 12.81 4.30
CA GLY A 286 -10.98 12.94 5.52
C GLY A 286 -11.09 11.70 6.42
N ALA A 287 -10.45 10.58 6.04
CA ALA A 287 -10.46 9.35 6.85
C ALA A 287 -9.16 8.57 6.76
N VAL A 288 -9.00 7.64 7.71
CA VAL A 288 -8.02 6.54 7.65
C VAL A 288 -8.78 5.23 7.86
N LEU A 289 -8.69 4.32 6.91
CA LEU A 289 -9.22 2.98 7.06
C LEU A 289 -8.18 2.09 7.71
N VAL A 290 -8.56 1.43 8.79
CA VAL A 290 -7.66 0.63 9.63
C VAL A 290 -8.09 -0.83 9.58
N PRO A 291 -7.18 -1.77 9.27
CA PRO A 291 -7.53 -3.19 9.32
C PRO A 291 -7.80 -3.62 10.77
N PHE A 292 -8.92 -4.29 10.99
CA PHE A 292 -9.31 -4.91 12.26
C PHE A 292 -9.28 -6.43 12.12
N TYR A 293 -8.96 -7.09 13.23
CA TYR A 293 -8.73 -8.53 13.27
C TYR A 293 -9.53 -9.23 14.38
N ASP A 294 -10.67 -8.65 14.80
CA ASP A 294 -11.54 -9.14 15.87
C ASP A 294 -10.80 -9.33 17.20
N SER A 295 -9.97 -8.34 17.53
CA SER A 295 -9.10 -8.33 18.72
C SER A 295 -9.36 -7.09 19.57
N PRO A 296 -9.20 -7.18 20.92
CA PRO A 296 -9.18 -6.00 21.78
C PRO A 296 -8.14 -4.95 21.39
N LYS A 297 -7.09 -5.36 20.68
CA LYS A 297 -6.03 -4.47 20.16
C LYS A 297 -6.50 -3.58 19.01
N ASP A 298 -7.62 -3.91 18.34
CA ASP A 298 -8.24 -3.08 17.31
C ASP A 298 -8.52 -1.66 17.83
N GLU A 299 -9.11 -1.54 19.01
CA GLU A 299 -9.40 -0.22 19.61
C GLU A 299 -8.13 0.49 20.13
N ILE A 300 -7.09 -0.24 20.50
CA ILE A 300 -5.79 0.33 20.88
C ILE A 300 -5.11 0.95 19.63
N ALA A 301 -5.06 0.21 18.54
CA ALA A 301 -4.52 0.69 17.26
C ALA A 301 -5.31 1.91 16.75
N LYS A 302 -6.64 1.84 16.81
CA LYS A 302 -7.53 2.96 16.46
C LYS A 302 -7.25 4.21 17.30
N ALA A 303 -7.01 4.07 18.60
CA ALA A 303 -6.68 5.19 19.48
C ALA A 303 -5.32 5.81 19.12
N ALA A 304 -4.30 5.00 18.85
CA ALA A 304 -2.98 5.45 18.41
C ALA A 304 -3.07 6.21 17.08
N LEU A 305 -3.86 5.70 16.11
CA LEU A 305 -4.03 6.37 14.82
C LEU A 305 -4.86 7.66 14.93
N ARG A 306 -5.81 7.78 15.88
CA ARG A 306 -6.46 9.08 16.17
C ARG A 306 -5.48 10.13 16.66
N GLU A 307 -4.44 9.72 17.38
CA GLU A 307 -3.38 10.62 17.80
C GLU A 307 -2.49 11.06 16.63
N ALA A 308 -2.24 10.14 15.67
CA ALA A 308 -1.47 10.42 14.47
C ALA A 308 -2.25 11.31 13.47
N PHE A 309 -3.57 11.12 13.37
CA PHE A 309 -4.46 11.77 12.40
C PHE A 309 -5.63 12.48 13.09
N PRO A 310 -5.38 13.59 13.83
CA PRO A 310 -6.42 14.27 14.60
C PRO A 310 -7.55 14.86 13.73
N ASP A 311 -7.27 15.14 12.45
CA ASP A 311 -8.19 15.77 11.51
C ASP A 311 -8.91 14.76 10.59
N ARG A 312 -8.71 13.45 10.81
CA ARG A 312 -9.31 12.39 10.00
C ARG A 312 -10.18 11.46 10.85
N GLU A 313 -11.24 10.95 10.25
CA GLU A 313 -12.05 9.89 10.85
C GLU A 313 -11.30 8.55 10.80
N ILE A 314 -11.18 7.85 11.92
CA ILE A 314 -10.52 6.54 11.96
C ILE A 314 -11.60 5.45 11.93
N ILE A 315 -11.60 4.65 10.86
CA ILE A 315 -12.63 3.68 10.55
C ILE A 315 -12.01 2.28 10.51
N GLY A 316 -12.47 1.38 11.37
CA GLY A 316 -12.07 -0.02 11.36
C GLY A 316 -12.79 -0.82 10.27
N ILE A 317 -12.07 -1.64 9.54
CA ILE A 317 -12.59 -2.59 8.55
C ILE A 317 -12.13 -3.99 8.97
N ASN A 318 -13.05 -4.94 9.07
CA ASN A 318 -12.68 -6.33 9.36
C ASN A 318 -11.90 -6.92 8.17
N CYS A 319 -10.62 -7.14 8.36
CA CYS A 319 -9.67 -7.64 7.37
C CYS A 319 -9.19 -9.07 7.64
N LEU A 320 -9.83 -9.80 8.57
CA LEU A 320 -9.53 -11.22 8.78
C LEU A 320 -9.58 -12.04 7.48
N PRO A 321 -10.53 -11.81 6.55
CA PRO A 321 -10.51 -12.52 5.27
C PRO A 321 -9.28 -12.21 4.43
N LEU A 322 -8.77 -10.94 4.46
CA LEU A 322 -7.64 -10.52 3.62
C LEU A 322 -6.34 -11.22 4.01
N ILE A 323 -6.05 -11.29 5.32
CA ILE A 323 -4.78 -11.89 5.77
C ILE A 323 -4.68 -13.40 5.50
N LYS A 324 -5.78 -14.08 5.16
CA LYS A 324 -5.76 -15.49 4.71
C LYS A 324 -4.99 -15.69 3.40
N GLN A 325 -4.83 -14.63 2.62
CA GLN A 325 -3.98 -14.57 1.42
C GLN A 325 -2.78 -13.62 1.64
N HIS A 326 -2.28 -13.55 2.90
CA HIS A 326 -1.00 -12.96 3.28
C HIS A 326 -0.86 -11.43 3.14
N GLY A 327 -1.92 -10.70 2.74
CA GLY A 327 -1.95 -9.24 2.70
C GLY A 327 -3.13 -8.64 3.50
N SER A 328 -3.21 -7.32 3.58
CA SER A 328 -4.27 -6.64 4.32
C SER A 328 -4.85 -5.44 3.54
N LEU A 329 -5.43 -4.46 4.24
CA LEU A 329 -6.25 -3.38 3.68
C LEU A 329 -5.49 -2.48 2.70
N HIS A 330 -4.28 -2.02 3.08
CA HIS A 330 -3.46 -1.17 2.21
C HIS A 330 -3.04 -1.90 0.94
N CYS A 331 -2.69 -3.18 1.07
CA CYS A 331 -2.23 -4.01 -0.04
C CYS A 331 -3.27 -4.15 -1.17
N VAL A 332 -4.56 -4.12 -0.86
CA VAL A 332 -5.63 -4.21 -1.88
C VAL A 332 -6.03 -2.85 -2.48
N THR A 333 -5.41 -1.75 -2.04
CA THR A 333 -5.78 -0.40 -2.43
C THR A 333 -4.63 0.37 -3.06
N MET A 334 -4.90 1.22 -4.08
CA MET A 334 -3.94 2.18 -4.62
C MET A 334 -4.62 3.54 -4.78
N GLN A 335 -4.08 4.56 -4.13
CA GLN A 335 -4.58 5.92 -4.24
C GLN A 335 -4.01 6.63 -5.47
N TYR A 336 -4.82 7.52 -6.05
CA TYR A 336 -4.43 8.45 -7.09
C TYR A 336 -4.63 9.89 -6.61
N PRO A 337 -3.59 10.74 -6.67
CA PRO A 337 -3.69 12.14 -6.26
C PRO A 337 -4.73 12.94 -7.04
N GLU A 338 -5.14 14.09 -6.51
CA GLU A 338 -5.97 15.06 -7.21
C GLU A 338 -5.37 15.42 -8.57
N GLY A 339 -6.22 15.44 -9.62
CA GLY A 339 -5.80 15.68 -11.00
C GLY A 339 -5.50 14.41 -11.81
N PHE A 340 -5.44 13.23 -11.19
CA PHE A 340 -5.20 11.98 -11.93
C PHE A 340 -6.48 11.38 -12.52
N ILE A 341 -7.61 11.47 -11.83
CA ILE A 341 -8.91 10.93 -12.29
C ILE A 341 -9.96 12.01 -12.15
N GLU A 342 -10.64 12.34 -13.28
CA GLU A 342 -11.72 13.35 -13.36
C GLU A 342 -13.10 12.79 -13.06
#